data_a7917bf05d47bc20df010872ccf76181
#
_entry.id   a7917bf05d47bc20df010872ccf76181
#
_cell.length_a   1.000
_cell.length_b   1.000
_cell.length_c   1.000
_cell.angle_alpha   90.00
_cell.angle_beta   90.00
_cell.angle_gamma   90.00
#
_symmetry.space_group_name_H-M   'P 1'
#
loop_
_entity.id
_entity.type
_entity.pdbx_description
1 polymer ?
#
loop_
_entity_poly.entity_id
_entity_poly.type
_entity_poly.pdbx_seq_one_letter_code
_entity_poly.pdbx_strand_id
1 'polypeptide(L)'
;MAKRFSVTWDYLCPFARNAHEHLVTALRAGADWDVRFRFFSLSQVHVGEGQPSVWKDPYQYPGLLAGLAAVVVRERHPEHFLDAHLALFSARFDRGLDLRDPQIVTSELEEVGLDAKAVLAEIASGWPTEMAQAEHDEAVQRWAVFGVPTFIFGDRAVFVRLMHRPGGGAEIAKSAIGRVLALVEGFP
;
A
#
# COMPACT_ATOMS: atom_id res chain seq x y z
N MET A 1 -22.26 12.02 0.68
CA MET A 1 -21.17 11.78 1.66
C MET A 1 -20.15 10.88 0.98
N ALA A 2 -18.86 11.22 1.10
CA ALA A 2 -17.79 10.41 0.55
C ALA A 2 -17.88 8.95 1.06
N LYS A 3 -17.67 8.00 0.17
CA LYS A 3 -17.66 6.58 0.54
C LYS A 3 -16.35 6.27 1.24
N ARG A 4 -16.41 5.91 2.54
CA ARG A 4 -15.22 5.64 3.35
C ARG A 4 -14.90 4.15 3.41
N PHE A 5 -13.65 3.79 3.09
CA PHE A 5 -13.16 2.42 3.17
C PHE A 5 -11.64 2.38 3.34
N SER A 6 -11.10 1.21 3.67
CA SER A 6 -9.65 0.98 3.68
C SER A 6 -9.26 0.00 2.60
N VAL A 7 -7.99 0.07 2.18
CA VAL A 7 -7.38 -0.88 1.26
C VAL A 7 -5.96 -1.21 1.71
N THR A 8 -5.60 -2.50 1.66
CA THR A 8 -4.27 -2.93 2.05
C THR A 8 -3.33 -2.99 0.86
N TRP A 9 -2.02 -2.73 1.10
CA TRP A 9 -0.99 -2.86 0.06
C TRP A 9 0.31 -3.49 0.58
N ASP A 10 1.04 -4.09 -0.35
CA ASP A 10 2.46 -4.39 -0.28
C ASP A 10 3.04 -4.26 -1.68
N TYR A 11 4.22 -3.68 -1.79
CA TYR A 11 4.90 -3.48 -3.09
C TYR A 11 5.41 -4.78 -3.73
N LEU A 12 5.23 -5.93 -3.07
CA LEU A 12 5.52 -7.25 -3.64
C LEU A 12 4.36 -7.84 -4.45
N CYS A 13 3.17 -7.26 -4.37
CA CYS A 13 1.98 -7.82 -4.99
C CYS A 13 1.56 -7.07 -6.28
N PRO A 14 1.59 -7.73 -7.46
CA PRO A 14 1.16 -7.12 -8.70
C PRO A 14 -0.35 -6.82 -8.73
N PHE A 15 -1.16 -7.56 -7.98
CA PHE A 15 -2.60 -7.30 -7.89
C PHE A 15 -2.89 -6.07 -7.01
N ALA A 16 -2.08 -5.85 -5.95
CA ALA A 16 -2.13 -4.62 -5.19
C ALA A 16 -1.77 -3.43 -6.06
N ARG A 17 -0.68 -3.52 -6.86
CA ARG A 17 -0.35 -2.50 -7.85
C ARG A 17 -1.56 -2.14 -8.73
N ASN A 18 -2.17 -3.14 -9.38
CA ASN A 18 -3.30 -2.89 -10.28
C ASN A 18 -4.45 -2.18 -9.56
N ALA A 19 -4.84 -2.65 -8.37
CA ALA A 19 -5.92 -2.06 -7.59
C ALA A 19 -5.60 -0.62 -7.17
N HIS A 20 -4.37 -0.35 -6.72
CA HIS A 20 -3.94 0.97 -6.29
C HIS A 20 -3.81 1.95 -7.46
N GLU A 21 -3.39 1.50 -8.65
CA GLU A 21 -3.45 2.33 -9.85
C GLU A 21 -4.90 2.71 -10.23
N HIS A 22 -5.85 1.77 -10.12
CA HIS A 22 -7.27 2.10 -10.29
C HIS A 22 -7.75 3.13 -9.27
N LEU A 23 -7.39 2.94 -7.98
CA LEU A 23 -7.77 3.87 -6.92
C LEU A 23 -7.21 5.27 -7.17
N VAL A 24 -5.90 5.38 -7.41
CA VAL A 24 -5.26 6.68 -7.64
C VAL A 24 -5.81 7.37 -8.90
N THR A 25 -6.01 6.62 -9.99
CA THR A 25 -6.60 7.16 -11.23
C THR A 25 -8.01 7.69 -10.97
N ALA A 26 -8.83 6.97 -10.21
CA ALA A 26 -10.18 7.39 -9.89
C ALA A 26 -10.22 8.60 -8.94
N LEU A 27 -9.37 8.63 -7.92
CA LEU A 27 -9.25 9.74 -6.97
C LEU A 27 -8.81 11.03 -7.67
N ARG A 28 -7.79 10.97 -8.55
CA ARG A 28 -7.35 12.10 -9.38
C ARG A 28 -8.44 12.60 -10.33
N ALA A 29 -9.34 11.71 -10.73
CA ALA A 29 -10.50 12.07 -11.56
C ALA A 29 -11.73 12.49 -10.72
N GLY A 30 -11.57 12.80 -9.43
CA GLY A 30 -12.60 13.34 -8.56
C GLY A 30 -13.60 12.30 -8.06
N ALA A 31 -13.21 11.04 -7.88
CA ALA A 31 -14.06 10.08 -7.18
C ALA A 31 -14.29 10.53 -5.73
N ASP A 32 -15.56 10.56 -5.30
CA ASP A 32 -15.96 10.97 -3.94
C ASP A 32 -15.75 9.80 -2.95
N TRP A 33 -14.47 9.48 -2.71
CA TRP A 33 -14.03 8.41 -1.81
C TRP A 33 -13.04 8.93 -0.76
N ASP A 34 -13.27 8.51 0.49
CA ASP A 34 -12.35 8.69 1.62
C ASP A 34 -11.62 7.36 1.85
N VAL A 35 -10.42 7.24 1.28
CA VAL A 35 -9.65 6.00 1.24
C VAL A 35 -8.55 6.02 2.28
N ARG A 36 -8.59 5.08 3.23
CA ARG A 36 -7.47 4.80 4.13
C ARG A 36 -6.61 3.71 3.54
N PHE A 37 -5.41 4.06 3.10
CA PHE A 37 -4.39 3.11 2.68
C PHE A 37 -3.72 2.49 3.92
N ARG A 38 -3.66 1.14 4.00
CA ARG A 38 -3.10 0.40 5.13
C ARG A 38 -1.96 -0.49 4.66
N PHE A 39 -0.81 -0.37 5.31
CA PHE A 39 0.31 -1.25 5.00
C PHE A 39 0.07 -2.66 5.55
N PHE A 40 0.42 -3.68 4.74
CA PHE A 40 0.29 -5.07 5.11
C PHE A 40 1.45 -5.87 4.54
N SER A 41 2.35 -6.37 5.37
CA SER A 41 3.55 -7.06 4.92
C SER A 41 3.28 -8.50 4.50
N LEU A 42 3.45 -8.80 3.22
CA LEU A 42 3.43 -10.19 2.71
C LEU A 42 4.64 -10.97 3.22
N SER A 43 5.79 -10.31 3.43
CA SER A 43 6.95 -10.96 4.02
C SER A 43 6.66 -11.46 5.44
N GLN A 44 5.88 -10.72 6.24
CA GLN A 44 5.48 -11.16 7.58
C GLN A 44 4.54 -12.37 7.54
N VAL A 45 3.63 -12.44 6.56
CA VAL A 45 2.72 -13.59 6.39
C VAL A 45 3.49 -14.89 6.14
N HIS A 46 4.67 -14.81 5.53
CA HIS A 46 5.50 -15.97 5.20
C HIS A 46 6.55 -16.31 6.25
N VAL A 47 6.58 -15.60 7.39
CA VAL A 47 7.45 -15.96 8.52
C VAL A 47 6.99 -17.27 9.11
N GLY A 48 7.89 -18.27 9.12
CA GLY A 48 7.63 -19.57 9.74
C GLY A 48 7.60 -19.51 11.28
N GLU A 49 6.96 -20.50 11.88
CA GLU A 49 6.93 -20.60 13.33
C GLU A 49 8.34 -20.62 13.93
N GLY A 50 8.58 -19.78 14.96
CA GLY A 50 9.89 -19.65 15.61
C GLY A 50 10.92 -18.81 14.85
N GLN A 51 10.60 -18.32 13.65
CA GLN A 51 11.48 -17.40 12.93
C GLN A 51 11.30 -15.95 13.42
N PRO A 52 12.37 -15.13 13.33
CA PRO A 52 12.27 -13.74 13.74
C PRO A 52 11.28 -12.97 12.85
N SER A 53 10.50 -12.08 13.47
CA SER A 53 9.61 -11.17 12.76
C SER A 53 10.38 -10.26 11.80
N VAL A 54 9.78 -9.93 10.65
CA VAL A 54 10.36 -9.03 9.64
C VAL A 54 10.58 -7.61 10.17
N TRP A 55 9.82 -7.21 11.20
CA TRP A 55 9.88 -5.85 11.77
C TRP A 55 11.22 -5.50 12.43
N LYS A 56 12.10 -6.51 12.66
CA LYS A 56 13.41 -6.30 13.30
C LYS A 56 14.45 -5.67 12.38
N ASP A 57 14.34 -5.91 11.07
CA ASP A 57 15.29 -5.38 10.08
C ASP A 57 14.59 -5.09 8.74
N PRO A 58 14.19 -3.82 8.50
CA PRO A 58 13.49 -3.43 7.29
C PRO A 58 14.32 -3.54 6.01
N TYR A 59 15.65 -3.62 6.11
CA TYR A 59 16.54 -3.73 4.95
C TYR A 59 16.71 -5.18 4.48
N GLN A 60 16.39 -6.13 5.32
CA GLN A 60 16.55 -7.55 5.01
C GLN A 60 15.40 -8.10 4.16
N TYR A 61 14.20 -7.60 4.35
CA TYR A 61 13.00 -8.18 3.75
C TYR A 61 12.51 -7.37 2.55
N PRO A 62 12.23 -8.04 1.41
CA PRO A 62 11.68 -7.36 0.24
C PRO A 62 10.40 -6.58 0.57
N GLY A 63 10.28 -5.38 0.00
CA GLY A 63 9.10 -4.53 0.13
C GLY A 63 8.96 -3.78 1.46
N LEU A 64 9.66 -4.21 2.53
CA LEU A 64 9.46 -3.60 3.85
C LEU A 64 10.01 -2.17 3.91
N LEU A 65 11.24 -1.93 3.46
CA LEU A 65 11.82 -0.58 3.44
C LEU A 65 10.94 0.41 2.65
N ALA A 66 10.53 0.04 1.44
CA ALA A 66 9.64 0.87 0.63
C ALA A 66 8.26 1.07 1.29
N GLY A 67 7.73 0.02 1.96
CA GLY A 67 6.50 0.09 2.72
C GLY A 67 6.58 1.10 3.87
N LEU A 68 7.67 1.07 4.65
CA LEU A 68 7.92 2.02 5.74
C LEU A 68 8.11 3.45 5.22
N ALA A 69 8.83 3.62 4.10
CA ALA A 69 8.97 4.91 3.45
C ALA A 69 7.60 5.48 3.04
N ALA A 70 6.75 4.65 2.43
CA ALA A 70 5.40 5.08 2.07
C ALA A 70 4.51 5.37 3.30
N VAL A 71 4.69 4.67 4.43
CA VAL A 71 4.02 5.00 5.69
C VAL A 71 4.46 6.39 6.17
N VAL A 72 5.76 6.71 6.15
CA VAL A 72 6.25 8.05 6.49
C VAL A 72 5.63 9.10 5.58
N VAL A 73 5.66 8.88 4.25
CA VAL A 73 5.10 9.85 3.29
C VAL A 73 3.60 10.05 3.53
N ARG A 74 2.84 8.97 3.75
CA ARG A 74 1.40 9.07 4.04
C ARG A 74 1.09 9.93 5.28
N GLU A 75 1.89 9.79 6.32
CA GLU A 75 1.64 10.46 7.62
C GLU A 75 2.23 11.88 7.69
N ARG A 76 3.36 12.15 7.02
CA ARG A 76 4.08 13.42 7.11
C ARG A 76 3.93 14.32 5.89
N HIS A 77 3.69 13.70 4.71
CA HIS A 77 3.63 14.36 3.41
C HIS A 77 2.44 13.83 2.58
N PRO A 78 1.20 13.87 3.12
CA PRO A 78 0.04 13.22 2.50
C PRO A 78 -0.24 13.72 1.07
N GLU A 79 0.14 14.96 0.75
CA GLU A 79 0.04 15.53 -0.60
C GLU A 79 0.91 14.83 -1.64
N HIS A 80 2.03 14.22 -1.21
CA HIS A 80 2.96 13.48 -2.07
C HIS A 80 2.67 11.95 -2.07
N PHE A 81 1.79 11.48 -1.17
CA PHE A 81 1.63 10.04 -0.95
C PHE A 81 1.23 9.29 -2.22
N LEU A 82 0.25 9.77 -2.97
CA LEU A 82 -0.23 9.05 -4.16
C LEU A 82 0.83 8.98 -5.26
N ASP A 83 1.67 10.01 -5.40
CA ASP A 83 2.76 10.03 -6.38
C ASP A 83 3.89 9.09 -5.97
N ALA A 84 4.35 9.17 -4.73
CA ALA A 84 5.36 8.25 -4.18
C ALA A 84 4.90 6.79 -4.23
N HIS A 85 3.64 6.55 -3.90
CA HIS A 85 3.04 5.22 -3.89
C HIS A 85 3.05 4.56 -5.29
N LEU A 86 2.68 5.32 -6.33
CA LEU A 86 2.76 4.81 -7.70
C LEU A 86 4.20 4.68 -8.20
N ALA A 87 5.11 5.60 -7.83
CA ALA A 87 6.52 5.52 -8.19
C ALA A 87 7.17 4.23 -7.66
N LEU A 88 6.93 3.87 -6.38
CA LEU A 88 7.44 2.65 -5.77
C LEU A 88 6.86 1.38 -6.42
N PHE A 89 5.58 1.36 -6.77
CA PHE A 89 5.03 0.25 -7.56
C PHE A 89 5.65 0.16 -8.96
N SER A 90 5.85 1.29 -9.63
CA SER A 90 6.49 1.33 -10.95
C SER A 90 7.96 0.90 -10.88
N ALA A 91 8.71 1.34 -9.87
CA ALA A 91 10.07 0.88 -9.63
C ALA A 91 10.15 -0.65 -9.61
N ARG A 92 9.27 -1.28 -8.85
CA ARG A 92 9.26 -2.74 -8.71
C ARG A 92 8.79 -3.46 -9.96
N PHE A 93 7.66 -3.05 -10.56
CA PHE A 93 6.98 -3.86 -11.57
C PHE A 93 7.20 -3.41 -13.02
N ASP A 94 7.50 -2.14 -13.26
CA ASP A 94 7.79 -1.64 -14.62
C ASP A 94 9.29 -1.65 -14.90
N ARG A 95 10.11 -1.36 -13.88
CA ARG A 95 11.57 -1.24 -14.02
C ARG A 95 12.34 -2.40 -13.41
N GLY A 96 11.69 -3.28 -12.63
CA GLY A 96 12.32 -4.47 -12.05
C GLY A 96 13.35 -4.17 -10.95
N LEU A 97 13.24 -3.00 -10.29
CA LEU A 97 14.20 -2.55 -9.29
C LEU A 97 14.01 -3.26 -7.95
N ASP A 98 15.08 -3.41 -7.19
CA ASP A 98 15.05 -4.02 -5.86
C ASP A 98 14.75 -2.98 -4.79
N LEU A 99 13.54 -3.01 -4.24
CA LEU A 99 13.09 -2.08 -3.20
C LEU A 99 13.71 -2.33 -1.81
N ARG A 100 14.65 -3.28 -1.67
CA ARG A 100 15.53 -3.40 -0.50
C ARG A 100 16.69 -2.42 -0.56
N ASP A 101 17.04 -1.97 -1.76
CA ASP A 101 18.12 -1.01 -1.96
C ASP A 101 17.66 0.39 -1.52
N PRO A 102 18.29 0.97 -0.47
CA PRO A 102 17.93 2.31 -0.03
C PRO A 102 18.14 3.39 -1.09
N GLN A 103 19.09 3.18 -2.02
CA GLN A 103 19.35 4.15 -3.09
C GLN A 103 18.17 4.20 -4.07
N ILE A 104 17.57 3.05 -4.37
CA ILE A 104 16.36 3.00 -5.22
C ILE A 104 15.20 3.71 -4.53
N VAL A 105 14.93 3.37 -3.26
CA VAL A 105 13.83 4.03 -2.52
C VAL A 105 14.07 5.54 -2.42
N THR A 106 15.31 5.96 -2.13
CA THR A 106 15.70 7.38 -2.09
C THR A 106 15.42 8.08 -3.42
N SER A 107 15.88 7.50 -4.54
CA SER A 107 15.69 8.08 -5.87
C SER A 107 14.21 8.27 -6.20
N GLU A 108 13.36 7.26 -5.92
CA GLU A 108 11.92 7.35 -6.16
C GLU A 108 11.24 8.46 -5.36
N LEU A 109 11.68 8.66 -4.11
CA LEU A 109 11.15 9.72 -3.26
C LEU A 109 11.61 11.11 -3.73
N GLU A 110 12.87 11.25 -4.13
CA GLU A 110 13.43 12.51 -4.66
C GLU A 110 12.76 12.90 -5.99
N GLU A 111 12.47 11.94 -6.87
CA GLU A 111 11.76 12.18 -8.13
C GLU A 111 10.36 12.78 -7.93
N VAL A 112 9.72 12.50 -6.81
CA VAL A 112 8.41 13.08 -6.46
C VAL A 112 8.51 14.30 -5.53
N GLY A 113 9.71 14.86 -5.36
CA GLY A 113 9.95 16.11 -4.65
C GLY A 113 10.09 16.00 -3.14
N LEU A 114 10.36 14.81 -2.61
CA LEU A 114 10.54 14.57 -1.18
C LEU A 114 12.02 14.65 -0.76
N ASP A 115 12.28 15.09 0.47
CA ASP A 115 13.57 14.91 1.12
C ASP A 115 13.71 13.47 1.61
N ALA A 116 14.29 12.63 0.76
CA ALA A 116 14.43 11.20 1.06
C ALA A 116 15.30 10.93 2.28
N LYS A 117 16.28 11.81 2.61
CA LYS A 117 17.10 11.67 3.82
C LYS A 117 16.26 11.86 5.08
N ALA A 118 15.34 12.85 5.05
CA ALA A 118 14.41 13.05 6.14
C ALA A 118 13.48 11.84 6.31
N VAL A 119 12.97 11.26 5.21
CA VAL A 119 12.14 10.05 5.25
C VAL A 119 12.92 8.85 5.85
N LEU A 120 14.17 8.64 5.47
CA LEU A 120 15.00 7.56 6.04
C LEU A 120 15.31 7.79 7.52
N ALA A 121 15.51 9.04 7.95
CA ALA A 121 15.70 9.38 9.35
C ALA A 121 14.44 9.08 10.19
N GLU A 122 13.26 9.34 9.64
CA GLU A 122 12.00 8.96 10.28
C GLU A 122 11.87 7.42 10.40
N ILE A 123 12.25 6.65 9.38
CA ILE A 123 12.27 5.18 9.47
C ILE A 123 13.21 4.72 10.58
N ALA A 124 14.41 5.31 10.67
CA ALA A 124 15.40 4.99 11.70
C ALA A 124 14.93 5.31 13.13
N SER A 125 13.97 6.22 13.29
CA SER A 125 13.39 6.54 14.61
C SER A 125 12.48 5.44 15.18
N GLY A 126 12.03 4.49 14.34
CA GLY A 126 11.27 3.30 14.72
C GLY A 126 9.75 3.43 14.63
N TRP A 127 9.16 4.64 14.74
CA TRP A 127 7.70 4.80 14.73
C TRP A 127 7.02 4.29 13.45
N PRO A 128 7.61 4.38 12.23
CA PRO A 128 6.96 3.84 11.04
C PRO A 128 6.85 2.31 11.08
N THR A 129 7.85 1.66 11.68
CA THR A 129 7.83 0.20 11.89
C THR A 129 6.74 -0.19 12.88
N GLU A 130 6.62 0.52 14.00
CA GLU A 130 5.55 0.28 14.97
C GLU A 130 4.15 0.49 14.36
N MET A 131 3.97 1.55 13.57
CA MET A 131 2.71 1.83 12.89
C MET A 131 2.39 0.76 11.83
N ALA A 132 3.37 0.40 11.00
CA ALA A 132 3.20 -0.63 9.98
C ALA A 132 2.85 -2.00 10.59
N GLN A 133 3.51 -2.36 11.68
CA GLN A 133 3.22 -3.57 12.44
C GLN A 133 1.80 -3.52 13.01
N ALA A 134 1.42 -2.42 13.65
CA ALA A 134 0.08 -2.27 14.22
C ALA A 134 -1.02 -2.37 13.15
N GLU A 135 -0.82 -1.77 11.97
CA GLU A 135 -1.77 -1.90 10.85
C GLU A 135 -1.87 -3.33 10.32
N HIS A 136 -0.74 -4.03 10.21
CA HIS A 136 -0.71 -5.43 9.81
C HIS A 136 -1.44 -6.31 10.83
N ASP A 137 -1.10 -6.18 12.10
CA ASP A 137 -1.67 -6.99 13.19
C ASP A 137 -3.18 -6.74 13.34
N GLU A 138 -3.62 -5.47 13.26
CA GLU A 138 -5.06 -5.13 13.25
C GLU A 138 -5.77 -5.79 12.06
N ALA A 139 -5.16 -5.74 10.86
CA ALA A 139 -5.75 -6.34 9.67
C ALA A 139 -5.92 -7.86 9.80
N VAL A 140 -4.94 -8.55 10.37
CA VAL A 140 -5.00 -9.99 10.63
C VAL A 140 -6.04 -10.32 11.71
N GLN A 141 -5.99 -9.61 12.85
CA GLN A 141 -6.81 -9.96 14.01
C GLN A 141 -8.27 -9.61 13.83
N ARG A 142 -8.56 -8.43 13.25
CA ARG A 142 -9.92 -7.92 13.14
C ARG A 142 -10.66 -8.43 11.90
N TRP A 143 -9.96 -8.53 10.77
CA TRP A 143 -10.59 -8.86 9.48
C TRP A 143 -10.07 -10.13 8.83
N ALA A 144 -9.21 -10.89 9.52
CA ALA A 144 -8.57 -12.11 9.00
C ALA A 144 -7.88 -11.90 7.63
N VAL A 145 -7.28 -10.70 7.42
CA VAL A 145 -6.56 -10.41 6.19
C VAL A 145 -5.35 -11.32 6.07
N PHE A 146 -5.21 -11.94 4.91
CA PHE A 146 -4.11 -12.86 4.59
C PHE A 146 -3.32 -12.46 3.33
N GLY A 147 -3.74 -11.38 2.66
CA GLY A 147 -3.13 -10.93 1.41
C GLY A 147 -3.59 -9.55 0.99
N VAL A 148 -2.99 -9.05 -0.10
CA VAL A 148 -3.25 -7.73 -0.64
C VAL A 148 -3.57 -7.80 -2.14
N PRO A 149 -4.42 -6.91 -2.68
CA PRO A 149 -5.20 -5.90 -1.97
C PRO A 149 -6.43 -6.50 -1.28
N THR A 150 -6.68 -6.13 -0.04
CA THR A 150 -7.94 -6.40 0.66
C THR A 150 -8.67 -5.08 0.89
N PHE A 151 -9.91 -5.01 0.45
CA PHE A 151 -10.81 -3.87 0.66
C PHE A 151 -11.62 -4.11 1.92
N ILE A 152 -11.64 -3.10 2.79
CA ILE A 152 -12.28 -3.17 4.11
C ILE A 152 -13.33 -2.07 4.22
N PHE A 153 -14.56 -2.44 4.52
CA PHE A 153 -15.69 -1.54 4.72
C PHE A 153 -16.43 -1.89 6.01
N GLY A 154 -16.26 -1.08 7.04
CA GLY A 154 -16.71 -1.41 8.39
C GLY A 154 -16.04 -2.66 8.92
N ASP A 155 -16.82 -3.68 9.24
CA ASP A 155 -16.32 -4.98 9.74
C ASP A 155 -16.20 -6.04 8.63
N ARG A 156 -16.43 -5.67 7.39
CA ARG A 156 -16.34 -6.55 6.22
C ARG A 156 -15.03 -6.35 5.49
N ALA A 157 -14.42 -7.43 5.03
CA ALA A 157 -13.20 -7.40 4.26
C ALA A 157 -13.26 -8.40 3.10
N VAL A 158 -12.84 -7.99 1.92
CA VAL A 158 -12.79 -8.84 0.73
C VAL A 158 -11.43 -8.70 0.05
N PHE A 159 -10.74 -9.84 -0.11
CA PHE A 159 -9.53 -9.93 -0.91
C PHE A 159 -9.91 -9.99 -2.39
N VAL A 160 -9.34 -9.09 -3.22
CA VAL A 160 -9.70 -8.96 -4.63
C VAL A 160 -8.45 -8.94 -5.49
N ARG A 161 -8.46 -9.67 -6.59
CA ARG A 161 -7.40 -9.63 -7.60
C ARG A 161 -7.91 -8.93 -8.86
N LEU A 162 -7.51 -7.68 -9.05
CA LEU A 162 -7.69 -6.98 -10.32
C LEU A 162 -6.57 -7.38 -11.28
N MET A 163 -6.95 -8.05 -12.37
CA MET A 163 -5.98 -8.64 -13.31
C MET A 163 -5.38 -7.62 -14.28
N HIS A 164 -6.04 -6.48 -14.45
CA HIS A 164 -5.64 -5.47 -15.43
C HIS A 164 -5.44 -4.11 -14.77
N ARG A 165 -4.55 -3.31 -15.35
CA ARG A 165 -4.34 -1.90 -14.99
C ARG A 165 -5.45 -1.04 -15.61
N PRO A 166 -5.71 0.19 -15.10
CA PRO A 166 -6.74 1.08 -15.64
C PRO A 166 -6.39 1.65 -17.02
N GLY A 167 -5.13 1.55 -17.45
CA GLY A 167 -4.67 2.10 -18.74
C GLY A 167 -4.90 3.61 -18.90
N GLY A 168 -4.91 4.37 -17.79
CA GLY A 168 -5.22 5.80 -17.77
C GLY A 168 -6.71 6.13 -17.86
N GLY A 169 -7.59 5.16 -18.01
CA GLY A 169 -9.05 5.38 -18.15
C GLY A 169 -9.75 5.64 -16.81
N ALA A 170 -10.12 6.90 -16.54
CA ALA A 170 -10.78 7.30 -15.29
C ALA A 170 -12.10 6.57 -15.05
N GLU A 171 -12.93 6.42 -16.08
CA GLU A 171 -14.23 5.74 -15.97
C GLU A 171 -14.05 4.23 -15.75
N ILE A 172 -13.03 3.62 -16.38
CA ILE A 172 -12.67 2.23 -16.15
C ILE A 172 -12.23 2.05 -14.69
N ALA A 173 -11.40 2.95 -14.19
CA ALA A 173 -10.90 2.93 -12.82
C ALA A 173 -12.05 3.07 -11.80
N LYS A 174 -12.91 4.07 -11.96
CA LYS A 174 -14.08 4.28 -11.10
C LYS A 174 -15.04 3.08 -11.13
N SER A 175 -15.32 2.55 -12.32
CA SER A 175 -16.20 1.39 -12.47
C SER A 175 -15.63 0.14 -11.79
N ALA A 176 -14.33 -0.15 -11.98
CA ALA A 176 -13.69 -1.31 -11.38
C ALA A 176 -13.76 -1.26 -9.84
N ILE A 177 -13.33 -0.15 -9.24
CA ILE A 177 -13.37 0.01 -7.79
C ILE A 177 -14.81 0.07 -7.28
N GLY A 178 -15.71 0.75 -7.99
CA GLY A 178 -17.12 0.79 -7.62
C GLY A 178 -17.77 -0.60 -7.51
N ARG A 179 -17.43 -1.53 -8.42
CA ARG A 179 -17.87 -2.93 -8.36
C ARG A 179 -17.29 -3.67 -7.16
N VAL A 180 -16.01 -3.45 -6.85
CA VAL A 180 -15.37 -4.02 -5.66
C VAL A 180 -16.07 -3.54 -4.40
N LEU A 181 -16.34 -2.23 -4.28
CA LEU A 181 -17.03 -1.66 -3.12
C LEU A 181 -18.45 -2.21 -2.98
N ALA A 182 -19.18 -2.34 -4.09
CA ALA A 182 -20.52 -2.96 -4.08
C ALA A 182 -20.48 -4.43 -3.63
N LEU A 183 -19.44 -5.18 -4.03
CA LEU A 183 -19.22 -6.54 -3.56
C LEU A 183 -18.98 -6.57 -2.04
N VAL A 184 -18.09 -5.71 -1.52
CA VAL A 184 -17.79 -5.67 -0.08
C VAL A 184 -19.02 -5.26 0.74
N GLU A 185 -19.78 -4.28 0.28
CA GLU A 185 -21.03 -3.82 0.93
C GLU A 185 -22.13 -4.88 0.93
N GLY A 186 -22.23 -5.65 -0.16
CA GLY A 186 -23.24 -6.70 -0.31
C GLY A 186 -22.87 -8.05 0.29
N PHE A 187 -21.64 -8.22 0.79
CA PHE A 187 -21.19 -9.47 1.40
C PHE A 187 -21.87 -9.65 2.78
N PRO A 188 -22.46 -10.83 3.07
CA PRO A 188 -23.17 -11.09 4.32
C PRO A 188 -22.24 -11.11 5.54
#